data_df9be3ba5a41f473f6e4909760a9fba2
#
_entry.id   df9be3ba5a41f473f6e4909760a9fba2
#
_cell.length_a   1.000
_cell.length_b   1.000
_cell.length_c   1.000
_cell.angle_alpha   90.00
_cell.angle_beta   90.00
_cell.angle_gamma   90.00
#
_symmetry.space_group_name_H-M   'P 1'
#
loop_
_entity.id
_entity.type
_entity.pdbx_description
1 polymer ?
#
loop_
_entity_poly.entity_id
_entity_poly.type
_entity_poly.pdbx_seq_one_letter_code
_entity_poly.pdbx_strand_id
1 'polypeptide(L)'
;MSVGRLCTRVVATASPGENIRTAAQRMADHEVGTLVIEMGHPRQPVGLLTDRDIALRCVAGRLDPSETPVSELMSTPVHSVDEHTPVDQAVARMAKIGIRRLIVTDEKNSVVGILSLDDILELVVEEAGAVGRLLEQQKPRIPA
;
A
#
# COMPACT_ATOMS: atom_id res chain seq x y z
N MET A 1 7.19 -15.70 -6.61
CA MET A 1 7.62 -14.51 -5.83
C MET A 1 6.62 -14.28 -4.70
N SER A 2 7.12 -14.04 -3.51
CA SER A 2 6.28 -13.69 -2.36
C SER A 2 6.01 -12.19 -2.29
N VAL A 3 4.91 -11.83 -1.65
CA VAL A 3 4.52 -10.44 -1.41
C VAL A 3 5.60 -9.64 -0.69
N GLY A 4 6.26 -10.26 0.30
CA GLY A 4 7.32 -9.62 1.07
C GLY A 4 8.53 -9.17 0.26
N ARG A 5 8.75 -9.74 -0.92
CA ARG A 5 9.82 -9.32 -1.84
C ARG A 5 9.40 -8.16 -2.73
N LEU A 6 8.11 -8.04 -3.01
CA LEU A 6 7.56 -7.02 -3.91
C LEU A 6 7.10 -5.76 -3.18
N CYS A 7 6.57 -5.91 -1.96
CA CYS A 7 5.95 -4.80 -1.22
C CYS A 7 6.96 -3.70 -0.86
N THR A 8 6.44 -2.49 -0.69
CA THR A 8 7.21 -1.37 -0.14
C THR A 8 7.34 -1.55 1.37
N ARG A 9 8.58 -1.66 1.87
CA ARG A 9 8.86 -1.91 3.29
C ARG A 9 9.01 -0.66 4.15
N VAL A 10 9.21 0.49 3.54
CA VAL A 10 9.23 1.77 4.26
C VAL A 10 7.78 2.22 4.45
N VAL A 11 7.26 2.07 5.66
CA VAL A 11 5.87 2.36 6.00
C VAL A 11 5.83 3.44 7.06
N ALA A 12 5.14 4.53 6.75
CA ALA A 12 4.83 5.56 7.74
C ALA A 12 3.53 5.19 8.46
N THR A 13 3.50 5.42 9.75
CA THR A 13 2.39 5.01 10.63
C THR A 13 1.82 6.19 11.41
N ALA A 14 0.62 6.02 11.92
CA ALA A 14 -0.01 6.95 12.86
C ALA A 14 -0.90 6.18 13.83
N SER A 15 -1.34 6.83 14.89
CA SER A 15 -2.28 6.29 15.86
C SER A 15 -3.68 6.86 15.62
N PRO A 16 -4.77 6.14 15.97
CA PRO A 16 -6.15 6.59 15.73
C PRO A 16 -6.49 7.94 16.37
N GLY A 17 -5.87 8.25 17.51
CA GLY A 17 -6.13 9.48 18.26
C GLY A 17 -5.37 10.71 17.77
N GLU A 18 -4.38 10.57 16.87
CA GLU A 18 -3.69 11.71 16.27
C GLU A 18 -4.66 12.49 15.38
N ASN A 19 -4.49 13.81 15.28
CA ASN A 19 -5.34 14.61 14.42
C ASN A 19 -4.88 14.56 12.95
N ILE A 20 -5.78 14.93 12.05
CA ILE A 20 -5.55 14.88 10.60
C ILE A 20 -4.42 15.83 10.18
N ARG A 21 -4.28 17.00 10.82
CA ARG A 21 -3.19 17.93 10.51
C ARG A 21 -1.82 17.30 10.76
N THR A 22 -1.65 16.63 11.89
CA THR A 22 -0.41 15.92 12.22
C THR A 22 -0.14 14.79 11.24
N ALA A 23 -1.17 14.03 10.88
CA ALA A 23 -1.06 12.97 9.88
C ALA A 23 -0.66 13.51 8.50
N ALA A 24 -1.28 14.59 8.05
CA ALA A 24 -0.96 15.24 6.78
C ALA A 24 0.49 15.76 6.78
N GLN A 25 0.95 16.36 7.88
CA GLN A 25 2.32 16.82 8.01
C GLN A 25 3.31 15.65 7.92
N ARG A 26 2.99 14.53 8.54
CA ARG A 26 3.81 13.31 8.46
C ARG A 26 3.89 12.78 7.03
N MET A 27 2.79 12.79 6.29
CA MET A 27 2.81 12.43 4.86
C MET A 27 3.72 13.36 4.05
N ALA A 28 3.66 14.66 4.31
CA ALA A 28 4.51 15.64 3.64
C ALA A 28 5.99 15.43 3.97
N ASP A 29 6.33 15.23 5.24
CA ASP A 29 7.71 15.05 5.71
C ASP A 29 8.35 13.77 5.16
N HIS A 30 7.58 12.70 5.02
CA HIS A 30 8.03 11.41 4.50
C HIS A 30 7.78 11.23 2.99
N GLU A 31 7.16 12.21 2.33
CA GLU A 31 6.80 12.15 0.90
C GLU A 31 5.98 10.90 0.56
N VAL A 32 5.03 10.55 1.41
CA VAL A 32 4.12 9.41 1.23
C VAL A 32 2.67 9.86 1.18
N GLY A 33 1.83 9.13 0.46
CA GLY A 33 0.39 9.37 0.36
C GLY A 33 -0.46 8.43 1.20
N THR A 34 0.15 7.54 1.99
CA THR A 34 -0.56 6.55 2.79
C THR A 34 0.11 6.37 4.15
N LEU A 35 -0.69 6.35 5.20
CA LEU A 35 -0.27 5.95 6.54
C LEU A 35 -1.00 4.68 6.96
N VAL A 36 -0.28 3.75 7.57
CA VAL A 36 -0.89 2.63 8.28
C VAL A 36 -1.22 3.10 9.69
N ILE A 37 -2.47 2.91 10.09
CA ILE A 37 -2.92 3.27 11.42
C ILE A 37 -2.79 2.04 12.32
N GLU A 38 -2.03 2.18 13.37
CA GLU A 38 -1.72 1.10 14.30
C GLU A 38 -2.17 1.42 15.71
N MET A 39 -2.56 0.39 16.46
CA MET A 39 -3.02 0.51 17.84
C MET A 39 -2.61 -0.70 18.65
N GLY A 40 -2.47 -0.53 19.96
CA GLY A 40 -2.25 -1.64 20.90
C GLY A 40 -0.78 -1.96 21.20
N HIS A 41 -0.58 -2.94 22.07
CA HIS A 41 0.72 -3.50 22.46
C HIS A 41 0.62 -5.05 22.46
N PRO A 42 1.23 -5.76 21.49
CA PRO A 42 1.99 -5.22 20.33
C PRO A 42 1.10 -4.44 19.36
N ARG A 43 1.71 -3.53 18.60
CA ARG A 43 0.99 -2.68 17.64
C ARG A 43 0.41 -3.53 16.51
N GLN A 44 -0.87 -3.32 16.25
CA GLN A 44 -1.63 -4.00 15.20
C GLN A 44 -2.21 -2.98 14.23
N PRO A 45 -2.24 -3.28 12.93
CA PRO A 45 -2.89 -2.39 11.97
C PRO A 45 -4.41 -2.38 12.18
N VAL A 46 -4.99 -1.20 12.26
CA VAL A 46 -6.43 -1.00 12.46
C VAL A 46 -7.10 -0.18 11.35
N GLY A 47 -6.32 0.47 10.50
CA GLY A 47 -6.85 1.27 9.41
C GLY A 47 -5.77 1.72 8.43
N LEU A 48 -6.22 2.32 7.32
CA LEU A 48 -5.39 3.04 6.37
C LEU A 48 -5.92 4.45 6.21
N LEU A 49 -5.03 5.42 6.14
CA LEU A 49 -5.36 6.81 5.82
C LEU A 49 -4.56 7.23 4.60
N THR A 50 -5.25 7.77 3.59
CA THR A 50 -4.62 8.28 2.38
C THR A 50 -4.75 9.80 2.28
N ASP A 51 -3.89 10.43 1.47
CA ASP A 51 -3.99 11.84 1.11
C ASP A 51 -5.34 12.15 0.42
N ARG A 52 -5.86 11.21 -0.36
CA ARG A 52 -7.20 11.31 -0.96
C ARG A 52 -8.29 11.36 0.11
N ASP A 53 -8.21 10.56 1.15
CA ASP A 53 -9.16 10.60 2.28
C ASP A 53 -9.18 11.99 2.93
N ILE A 54 -7.99 12.57 3.13
CA ILE A 54 -7.86 13.91 3.71
C ILE A 54 -8.49 14.97 2.80
N ALA A 55 -8.19 14.93 1.51
CA ALA A 55 -8.73 15.89 0.55
C ALA A 55 -10.26 15.81 0.43
N LEU A 56 -10.80 14.61 0.27
CA LEU A 56 -12.23 14.42 -0.02
C LEU A 56 -13.10 14.39 1.24
N ARG A 57 -12.59 13.93 2.37
CA ARG A 57 -13.37 13.73 3.59
C ARG A 57 -13.11 14.78 4.65
N CYS A 58 -11.91 15.35 4.70
CA CYS A 58 -11.61 16.45 5.63
C CYS A 58 -11.80 17.82 4.97
N VAL A 59 -11.07 18.09 3.89
CA VAL A 59 -11.12 19.42 3.24
C VAL A 59 -12.47 19.66 2.57
N ALA A 60 -12.90 18.79 1.67
CA ALA A 60 -14.20 18.91 1.01
C ALA A 60 -15.37 18.73 1.98
N GLY A 61 -15.20 17.93 3.03
CA GLY A 61 -16.17 17.72 4.10
C GLY A 61 -16.25 18.86 5.10
N ARG A 62 -15.41 19.90 4.96
CA ARG A 62 -15.35 21.09 5.84
C ARG A 62 -15.08 20.76 7.32
N LEU A 63 -14.27 19.72 7.56
CA LEU A 63 -13.82 19.37 8.89
C LEU A 63 -12.55 20.17 9.24
N ASP A 64 -12.38 20.49 10.51
CA ASP A 64 -11.15 21.09 10.99
C ASP A 64 -10.10 19.98 11.18
N PRO A 65 -9.00 19.99 10.42
CA PRO A 65 -7.96 18.95 10.52
C PRO A 65 -7.29 18.90 11.90
N SER A 66 -7.26 20.00 12.63
CA SER A 66 -6.67 20.06 13.99
C SER A 66 -7.58 19.44 15.05
N GLU A 67 -8.89 19.37 14.80
CA GLU A 67 -9.90 18.86 15.73
C GLU A 67 -10.45 17.49 15.33
N THR A 68 -10.09 16.99 14.14
CA THR A 68 -10.57 15.72 13.62
C THR A 68 -9.53 14.62 13.85
N PRO A 69 -9.87 13.56 14.61
CA PRO A 69 -8.95 12.45 14.80
C PRO A 69 -8.86 11.59 13.55
N VAL A 70 -7.70 10.95 13.36
CA VAL A 70 -7.46 10.01 12.27
C VAL A 70 -8.52 8.92 12.19
N SER A 71 -8.99 8.43 13.36
CA SER A 71 -10.01 7.38 13.46
C SER A 71 -11.32 7.70 12.74
N GLU A 72 -11.66 8.99 12.56
CA GLU A 72 -12.87 9.38 11.84
C GLU A 72 -12.75 9.25 10.32
N LEU A 73 -11.52 9.31 9.79
CA LEU A 73 -11.28 9.34 8.35
C LEU A 73 -10.60 8.08 7.81
N MET A 74 -9.96 7.28 8.66
CA MET A 74 -9.29 6.07 8.23
C MET A 74 -10.26 5.06 7.62
N SER A 75 -9.80 4.31 6.62
CA SER A 75 -10.56 3.21 6.02
C SER A 75 -10.44 1.96 6.88
N THR A 76 -11.57 1.34 7.17
CA THR A 76 -11.70 0.08 7.91
C THR A 76 -12.73 -0.82 7.21
N PRO A 77 -12.70 -2.16 7.41
CA PRO A 77 -11.63 -2.92 8.07
C PRO A 77 -10.33 -2.90 7.26
N VAL A 78 -9.22 -3.24 7.92
CA VAL A 78 -7.95 -3.43 7.23
C VAL A 78 -7.97 -4.77 6.50
N HIS A 79 -7.35 -4.78 5.34
CA HIS A 79 -7.07 -6.00 4.59
C HIS A 79 -5.56 -6.23 4.59
N SER A 80 -5.15 -7.36 5.14
CA SER A 80 -3.75 -7.72 5.26
C SER A 80 -3.46 -9.08 4.65
N VAL A 81 -2.19 -9.31 4.37
CA VAL A 81 -1.68 -10.56 3.82
C VAL A 81 -0.33 -10.84 4.45
N ASP A 82 -0.04 -12.12 4.68
CA ASP A 82 1.27 -12.54 5.19
C ASP A 82 2.37 -12.31 4.14
N GLU A 83 3.56 -11.92 4.59
CA GLU A 83 4.68 -11.61 3.69
C GLU A 83 5.14 -12.80 2.83
N HIS A 84 4.83 -14.03 3.24
CA HIS A 84 5.17 -15.25 2.49
C HIS A 84 4.11 -15.63 1.45
N THR A 85 2.98 -14.93 1.40
CA THR A 85 1.92 -15.19 0.42
C THR A 85 2.44 -14.97 -1.00
N PRO A 86 2.16 -15.88 -1.95
CA PRO A 86 2.46 -15.65 -3.36
C PRO A 86 1.75 -14.42 -3.92
N VAL A 87 2.42 -13.66 -4.78
CA VAL A 87 1.89 -12.42 -5.36
C VAL A 87 0.59 -12.64 -6.12
N ASP A 88 0.47 -13.72 -6.87
CA ASP A 88 -0.74 -14.05 -7.63
C ASP A 88 -1.97 -14.23 -6.72
N GLN A 89 -1.80 -14.83 -5.55
CA GLN A 89 -2.88 -14.97 -4.57
C GLN A 89 -3.26 -13.61 -3.96
N ALA A 90 -2.29 -12.75 -3.69
CA ALA A 90 -2.56 -11.41 -3.19
C ALA A 90 -3.32 -10.57 -4.24
N VAL A 91 -2.91 -10.64 -5.51
CA VAL A 91 -3.60 -9.95 -6.62
C VAL A 91 -5.04 -10.45 -6.75
N ALA A 92 -5.26 -11.76 -6.70
CA ALA A 92 -6.61 -12.33 -6.75
C ALA A 92 -7.49 -11.83 -5.60
N ARG A 93 -6.93 -11.72 -4.40
CA ARG A 93 -7.63 -11.18 -3.23
C ARG A 93 -7.97 -9.70 -3.40
N MET A 94 -7.03 -8.90 -3.88
CA MET A 94 -7.27 -7.48 -4.18
C MET A 94 -8.40 -7.30 -5.20
N ALA A 95 -8.39 -8.10 -6.27
CA ALA A 95 -9.43 -8.07 -7.30
C ALA A 95 -10.80 -8.46 -6.74
N LYS A 96 -10.86 -9.50 -5.91
CA LYS A 96 -12.10 -9.98 -5.29
C LYS A 96 -12.74 -8.93 -4.37
N ILE A 97 -11.92 -8.23 -3.60
CA ILE A 97 -12.38 -7.20 -2.64
C ILE A 97 -12.58 -5.86 -3.34
N GLY A 98 -11.87 -5.60 -4.43
CA GLY A 98 -11.91 -4.31 -5.14
C GLY A 98 -11.03 -3.25 -4.49
N ILE A 99 -9.88 -3.64 -3.94
CA ILE A 99 -8.94 -2.73 -3.27
C ILE A 99 -7.62 -2.62 -4.02
N ARG A 100 -6.92 -1.52 -3.82
CA ARG A 100 -5.66 -1.19 -4.51
C ARG A 100 -4.43 -1.36 -3.61
N ARG A 101 -4.61 -1.66 -2.34
CA ARG A 101 -3.53 -1.82 -1.35
C ARG A 101 -3.87 -2.93 -0.38
N LEU A 102 -2.83 -3.69 0.01
CA LEU A 102 -2.88 -4.65 1.11
C LEU A 102 -1.78 -4.31 2.11
N ILE A 103 -2.09 -4.37 3.38
CA ILE A 103 -1.07 -4.34 4.42
C ILE A 103 -0.37 -5.68 4.42
N VAL A 104 0.96 -5.67 4.47
CA VAL A 104 1.78 -6.88 4.55
C VAL A 104 2.25 -7.05 5.98
N THR A 105 2.00 -8.22 6.54
CA THR A 105 2.33 -8.52 7.94
C THR A 105 3.23 -9.74 8.06
N ASP A 106 3.92 -9.82 9.18
CA ASP A 106 4.67 -11.01 9.58
C ASP A 106 3.79 -12.00 10.36
N GLU A 107 4.39 -13.08 10.86
CA GLU A 107 3.72 -14.13 11.65
C GLU A 107 3.04 -13.59 12.92
N LYS A 108 3.51 -12.48 13.46
CA LYS A 108 2.97 -11.82 14.66
C LYS A 108 1.92 -10.76 14.32
N ASN A 109 1.50 -10.69 13.07
CA ASN A 109 0.61 -9.65 12.56
C ASN A 109 1.18 -8.22 12.68
N SER A 110 2.50 -8.10 12.78
CA SER A 110 3.18 -6.80 12.74
C SER A 110 3.34 -6.34 11.29
N VAL A 111 3.15 -5.07 11.04
CA VAL A 111 3.26 -4.49 9.69
C VAL A 111 4.71 -4.50 9.23
N VAL A 112 4.96 -5.13 8.09
CA VAL A 112 6.29 -5.16 7.46
C VAL A 112 6.33 -4.41 6.13
N GLY A 113 5.17 -4.06 5.57
CA GLY A 113 5.09 -3.33 4.31
C GLY A 113 3.67 -3.06 3.85
N ILE A 114 3.58 -2.47 2.67
CA ILE A 114 2.34 -2.27 1.93
C ILE A 114 2.56 -2.76 0.50
N LEU A 115 1.64 -3.58 0.01
CA LEU A 115 1.56 -3.99 -1.39
C LEU A 115 0.53 -3.11 -2.08
N SER A 116 0.93 -2.41 -3.12
CA SER A 116 0.05 -1.56 -3.92
C SER A 116 -0.13 -2.11 -5.34
N LEU A 117 -1.20 -1.64 -6.02
CA LEU A 117 -1.37 -1.91 -7.44
C LEU A 117 -0.16 -1.43 -8.26
N ASP A 118 0.45 -0.31 -7.87
CA ASP A 118 1.62 0.24 -8.56
C ASP A 118 2.82 -0.72 -8.48
N ASP A 119 3.06 -1.35 -7.33
CA ASP A 119 4.11 -2.37 -7.18
C ASP A 119 3.88 -3.55 -8.14
N ILE A 120 2.63 -3.97 -8.29
CA ILE A 120 2.24 -5.05 -9.20
C ILE A 120 2.44 -4.65 -10.65
N LEU A 121 2.08 -3.42 -11.01
CA LEU A 121 2.26 -2.88 -12.37
C LEU A 121 3.75 -2.79 -12.73
N GLU A 122 4.60 -2.36 -11.81
CA GLU A 122 6.06 -2.33 -12.01
C GLU A 122 6.60 -3.74 -12.29
N LEU A 123 6.16 -4.74 -11.53
CA LEU A 123 6.55 -6.14 -11.78
C LEU A 123 6.12 -6.60 -13.17
N VAL A 124 4.89 -6.31 -13.58
CA VAL A 124 4.37 -6.69 -14.92
C VAL A 124 5.20 -6.03 -16.02
N VAL A 125 5.55 -4.76 -15.88
CA VAL A 125 6.38 -4.04 -16.84
C VAL A 125 7.79 -4.66 -16.94
N GLU A 126 8.40 -5.01 -15.84
CA GLU A 126 9.72 -5.67 -15.81
C GLU A 126 9.68 -7.03 -16.51
N GLU A 127 8.67 -7.85 -16.20
CA GLU A 127 8.51 -9.18 -16.82
C GLU A 127 8.23 -9.07 -18.32
N ALA A 128 7.36 -8.15 -18.72
CA ALA A 128 7.07 -7.89 -20.13
C ALA A 128 8.32 -7.43 -20.89
N GLY A 129 9.14 -6.58 -20.26
CA GLY A 129 10.42 -6.14 -20.83
C GLY A 129 11.40 -7.28 -21.02
N ALA A 130 11.51 -8.19 -20.04
CA ALA A 130 12.37 -9.38 -20.13
C ALA A 130 11.90 -10.32 -21.26
N VAL A 131 10.60 -10.56 -21.37
CA VAL A 131 10.01 -11.35 -22.47
C VAL A 131 10.28 -10.69 -23.81
N GLY A 132 10.14 -9.38 -23.92
CA GLY A 132 10.45 -8.63 -25.14
C GLY A 132 11.89 -8.77 -25.58
N ARG A 133 12.85 -8.70 -24.64
CA ARG A 133 14.28 -8.93 -24.93
C ARG A 133 14.55 -10.35 -25.40
N LEU A 134 13.90 -11.35 -24.79
CA LEU A 134 14.03 -12.75 -25.19
C LEU A 134 13.48 -12.95 -26.62
N LEU A 135 12.33 -12.40 -26.93
CA LEU A 135 11.74 -12.47 -28.29
C LEU A 135 12.66 -11.84 -29.32
N GLU A 136 13.29 -10.70 -28.99
CA GLU A 136 14.25 -10.03 -29.88
C GLU A 136 15.48 -10.89 -30.18
N GLN A 137 15.99 -11.60 -29.19
CA GLN A 137 17.11 -12.55 -29.36
C GLN A 137 16.73 -13.77 -30.20
N GLN A 138 15.45 -14.15 -30.22
CA GLN A 138 14.94 -15.30 -30.95
C GLN A 138 14.61 -14.99 -32.41
N LYS A 139 14.63 -13.72 -32.82
CA LYS A 139 14.35 -13.34 -34.21
C LYS A 139 15.37 -13.94 -35.17
N PRO A 140 14.93 -14.55 -36.31
CA PRO A 140 15.85 -15.03 -37.33
C PRO A 140 16.70 -13.86 -37.88
N ARG A 141 18.02 -14.07 -37.97
CA ARG A 141 18.93 -13.15 -38.66
C ARG A 141 19.03 -13.61 -40.09
N ILE A 142 18.28 -12.96 -40.97
CA ILE A 142 18.30 -13.24 -42.38
C ILE A 142 19.46 -12.44 -43.00
N PRO A 143 20.43 -13.06 -43.67
CA PRO A 143 21.51 -12.34 -44.36
C PRO A 143 20.94 -11.43 -45.44
N ALA A 144 21.50 -10.23 -45.60
CA ALA A 144 21.09 -9.31 -46.65
C ALA A 144 21.43 -9.85 -48.03
#